data_b0e53f63add73b58ef5a7ef34c7e6e52
#
_entry.id   b0e53f63add73b58ef5a7ef34c7e6e52
#
_cell.length_a   1.000
_cell.length_b   1.000
_cell.length_c   1.000
_cell.angle_alpha   90.00
_cell.angle_beta   90.00
_cell.angle_gamma   90.00
#
_symmetry.space_group_name_H-M   'P 1'
#
loop_
_entity.id
_entity.type
_entity.pdbx_description
1 polymer ?
#
loop_
_entity_poly.entity_id
_entity_poly.type
_entity_poly.pdbx_seq_one_letter_code
_entity_poly.pdbx_strand_id
1 'polypeptide(L)'
;HWNEEEPPEIPVECAKCHSTPGYLDFLGTDGSAAGTVDQPAAIGSVITCVACHNEATLTMTSVVFPSGAEISGLGAEARCMQCHQGRASTVQVDEAIAKNVGEELDTVSPDLGFINIHYYAAAATLYGTQVQGGYHYSNKAYDAKFDHVAGFNTCVGCHNPHTLEVKVDSCKLCHTNVASKDDLKNIRMAGSLVDYDGDGDVSEGIYYELDGLRTLLYQAIQAYAAEIAGTPIVYDAATYPYFFIDTNANGSVDEGEAAFPNAYNAW
;
A
#
# COMPACT_ATOMS: atom_id res chain seq x y z
N HIS A 1 1.67 3.84 -19.25
CA HIS A 1 0.30 3.55 -18.82
C HIS A 1 -0.66 4.50 -19.52
N TRP A 2 -0.59 5.81 -19.31
CA TRP A 2 -1.49 6.78 -19.94
C TRP A 2 -1.09 7.21 -21.36
N ASN A 3 -0.01 6.73 -21.91
CA ASN A 3 0.45 7.08 -23.26
C ASN A 3 -0.46 6.55 -24.38
N GLU A 4 -1.27 5.55 -24.08
CA GLU A 4 -2.15 4.87 -25.03
C GLU A 4 -3.62 5.29 -24.86
N GLU A 5 -3.88 6.21 -23.94
CA GLU A 5 -5.22 6.76 -23.71
C GLU A 5 -5.49 7.98 -24.58
N GLU A 6 -6.78 8.30 -24.82
CA GLU A 6 -7.19 9.46 -25.60
C GLU A 6 -8.13 10.36 -24.75
N PRO A 7 -7.71 11.55 -24.34
CA PRO A 7 -6.39 12.17 -24.56
C PRO A 7 -5.28 11.50 -23.72
N PRO A 8 -4.00 11.56 -24.15
CA PRO A 8 -2.87 10.98 -23.40
C PRO A 8 -2.49 11.90 -22.23
N GLU A 9 -3.23 11.82 -21.14
CA GLU A 9 -3.05 12.63 -19.95
C GLU A 9 -3.18 11.79 -18.67
N ILE A 10 -2.65 12.30 -17.57
CA ILE A 10 -2.77 11.69 -16.24
C ILE A 10 -4.09 12.17 -15.63
N PRO A 11 -5.06 11.27 -15.37
CA PRO A 11 -6.37 11.66 -14.84
C PRO A 11 -6.27 12.35 -13.49
N VAL A 12 -7.27 13.14 -13.16
CA VAL A 12 -7.36 13.94 -11.93
C VAL A 12 -7.09 13.10 -10.68
N GLU A 13 -7.67 11.91 -10.59
CA GLU A 13 -7.51 10.99 -9.45
C GLU A 13 -6.11 10.39 -9.30
N CYS A 14 -5.29 10.48 -10.35
CA CYS A 14 -3.91 9.98 -10.36
C CYS A 14 -2.87 11.11 -10.31
N ALA A 15 -3.23 12.30 -10.78
CA ALA A 15 -2.30 13.39 -11.02
C ALA A 15 -1.60 13.92 -9.75
N LYS A 16 -2.25 13.87 -8.59
CA LYS A 16 -1.62 14.21 -7.30
C LYS A 16 -0.27 13.53 -7.10
N CYS A 17 -0.18 12.23 -7.42
CA CYS A 17 1.00 11.42 -7.11
C CYS A 17 1.88 11.17 -8.34
N HIS A 18 1.32 11.27 -9.54
CA HIS A 18 2.00 10.89 -10.77
C HIS A 18 2.41 12.09 -11.63
N SER A 19 2.20 13.34 -11.15
CA SER A 19 2.67 14.54 -11.84
C SER A 19 3.02 15.66 -10.88
N THR A 20 3.99 16.48 -11.24
CA THR A 20 4.28 17.72 -10.50
C THR A 20 3.14 18.73 -10.61
N PRO A 21 2.55 19.02 -11.78
CA PRO A 21 1.40 19.93 -11.86
C PRO A 21 0.24 19.49 -10.97
N GLY A 22 -0.18 18.23 -11.04
CA GLY A 22 -1.28 17.73 -10.20
C GLY A 22 -0.98 17.77 -8.71
N TYR A 23 0.28 17.60 -8.31
CA TYR A 23 0.65 17.77 -6.92
C TYR A 23 0.60 19.23 -6.47
N LEU A 24 1.04 20.17 -7.30
CA LEU A 24 0.97 21.61 -7.03
C LEU A 24 -0.47 22.11 -6.98
N ASP A 25 -1.34 21.59 -7.85
CA ASP A 25 -2.79 21.78 -7.83
C ASP A 25 -3.36 21.27 -6.49
N PHE A 26 -3.12 20.02 -6.12
CA PHE A 26 -3.51 19.48 -4.80
C PHE A 26 -3.06 20.35 -3.62
N LEU A 27 -1.91 20.98 -3.70
CA LEU A 27 -1.38 21.89 -2.67
C LEU A 27 -2.02 23.30 -2.72
N GLY A 28 -2.80 23.61 -3.76
CA GLY A 28 -3.37 24.94 -3.99
C GLY A 28 -2.33 26.00 -4.38
N THR A 29 -1.14 25.57 -4.85
CA THR A 29 -0.05 26.52 -5.18
C THR A 29 -0.22 27.17 -6.54
N ASP A 30 -1.13 26.68 -7.35
CA ASP A 30 -1.54 27.25 -8.63
C ASP A 30 -2.70 28.26 -8.51
N GLY A 31 -3.26 28.41 -7.30
CA GLY A 31 -4.37 29.29 -6.96
C GLY A 31 -5.74 28.59 -6.86
N SER A 32 -5.78 27.27 -7.08
CA SER A 32 -6.95 26.45 -6.85
C SER A 32 -7.19 26.16 -5.35
N ALA A 33 -8.24 25.44 -5.02
CA ALA A 33 -8.52 25.02 -3.64
C ALA A 33 -7.59 23.87 -3.23
N ALA A 34 -6.82 24.03 -2.15
CA ALA A 34 -5.97 22.97 -1.62
C ALA A 34 -6.80 21.74 -1.18
N GLY A 35 -6.23 20.55 -1.37
CA GLY A 35 -6.82 19.27 -0.98
C GLY A 35 -7.50 18.51 -2.12
N THR A 36 -7.63 19.12 -3.29
CA THR A 36 -8.22 18.50 -4.49
C THR A 36 -7.33 18.75 -5.70
N VAL A 37 -7.40 17.86 -6.68
CA VAL A 37 -6.86 18.09 -8.01
C VAL A 37 -8.04 18.37 -8.91
N ASP A 38 -8.04 19.48 -9.62
CA ASP A 38 -9.18 19.92 -10.44
C ASP A 38 -8.93 19.78 -11.96
N GLN A 39 -7.69 19.51 -12.38
CA GLN A 39 -7.30 19.34 -13.77
C GLN A 39 -6.44 18.09 -13.96
N PRO A 40 -6.63 17.37 -15.08
CA PRO A 40 -5.69 16.33 -15.49
C PRO A 40 -4.31 16.93 -15.81
N ALA A 41 -3.27 16.12 -15.73
CA ALA A 41 -1.91 16.56 -15.98
C ALA A 41 -1.34 15.93 -17.27
N ALA A 42 -0.48 16.70 -17.97
CA ALA A 42 0.23 16.15 -19.12
C ALA A 42 1.14 14.99 -18.72
N ILE A 43 1.20 13.95 -19.56
CA ILE A 43 2.16 12.85 -19.41
C ILE A 43 3.60 13.37 -19.48
N GLY A 44 4.52 12.65 -18.80
CA GLY A 44 5.94 13.00 -18.75
C GLY A 44 6.32 14.05 -17.69
N SER A 45 5.37 14.64 -17.00
CA SER A 45 5.58 15.61 -15.91
C SER A 45 5.70 14.93 -14.55
N VAL A 46 6.59 13.99 -14.39
CA VAL A 46 6.84 13.22 -13.16
C VAL A 46 7.24 14.16 -12.01
N ILE A 47 7.47 13.63 -10.84
CA ILE A 47 7.88 14.43 -9.67
C ILE A 47 9.22 15.12 -9.91
N THR A 48 9.19 16.45 -9.93
CA THR A 48 10.37 17.31 -10.10
C THR A 48 10.73 18.01 -8.80
N CYS A 49 11.84 18.78 -8.80
CA CYS A 49 12.33 19.47 -7.61
C CYS A 49 11.25 20.31 -6.91
N VAL A 50 10.42 21.01 -7.67
CA VAL A 50 9.40 21.92 -7.13
C VAL A 50 8.23 21.18 -6.46
N ALA A 51 8.03 19.91 -6.72
CA ALA A 51 7.05 19.12 -5.97
C ALA A 51 7.42 19.03 -4.47
N CYS A 52 8.72 18.92 -4.16
CA CYS A 52 9.21 18.83 -2.79
C CYS A 52 9.74 20.16 -2.25
N HIS A 53 10.12 21.11 -3.12
CA HIS A 53 10.75 22.38 -2.79
C HIS A 53 9.86 23.55 -3.22
N ASN A 54 8.73 23.74 -2.53
CA ASN A 54 7.82 24.87 -2.65
C ASN A 54 7.36 25.32 -1.25
N GLU A 55 6.74 26.50 -1.14
CA GLU A 55 6.34 27.08 0.14
C GLU A 55 5.38 26.17 0.94
N ALA A 56 4.42 25.53 0.29
CA ALA A 56 3.45 24.66 0.95
C ALA A 56 4.15 23.41 1.54
N THR A 57 5.03 22.77 0.79
CA THR A 57 5.73 21.57 1.26
C THR A 57 6.83 21.87 2.27
N LEU A 58 7.43 23.05 2.24
CA LEU A 58 8.44 23.46 3.23
C LEU A 58 7.85 23.64 4.63
N THR A 59 6.57 23.97 4.71
CA THR A 59 5.83 24.20 5.97
C THR A 59 4.91 23.05 6.35
N MET A 60 4.84 22.01 5.53
CA MET A 60 3.99 20.84 5.74
C MET A 60 4.45 20.03 6.96
N THR A 61 3.58 19.87 7.95
CA THR A 61 3.84 19.13 9.19
C THR A 61 2.79 18.07 9.50
N SER A 62 1.80 17.92 8.64
CA SER A 62 0.77 16.86 8.76
C SER A 62 0.34 16.30 7.42
N VAL A 63 -0.25 15.12 7.47
CA VAL A 63 -0.82 14.40 6.30
C VAL A 63 -2.11 13.75 6.74
N VAL A 64 -3.17 13.94 5.95
CA VAL A 64 -4.45 13.25 6.10
C VAL A 64 -4.45 12.02 5.21
N PHE A 65 -4.68 10.85 5.80
CA PHE A 65 -4.73 9.57 5.12
C PHE A 65 -6.14 9.27 4.55
N PRO A 66 -6.27 8.28 3.65
CA PRO A 66 -7.56 7.91 3.07
C PRO A 66 -8.65 7.53 4.08
N SER A 67 -8.27 7.05 5.26
CA SER A 67 -9.20 6.79 6.37
C SER A 67 -9.75 8.05 7.04
N GLY A 68 -9.24 9.24 6.69
CA GLY A 68 -9.51 10.50 7.40
C GLY A 68 -8.61 10.73 8.61
N ALA A 69 -7.76 9.78 8.99
CA ALA A 69 -6.81 9.95 10.09
C ALA A 69 -5.72 10.96 9.70
N GLU A 70 -5.48 11.96 10.56
CA GLU A 70 -4.40 12.93 10.40
C GLU A 70 -3.20 12.52 11.24
N ILE A 71 -2.04 12.43 10.62
CA ILE A 71 -0.75 12.31 11.31
C ILE A 71 -0.06 13.66 11.28
N SER A 72 0.26 14.18 12.45
CA SER A 72 0.84 15.51 12.64
C SER A 72 2.20 15.43 13.34
N GLY A 73 2.90 16.59 13.45
CA GLY A 73 4.23 16.65 14.03
C GLY A 73 5.32 16.08 13.13
N LEU A 74 5.05 15.99 11.83
CA LEU A 74 5.96 15.47 10.83
C LEU A 74 7.03 16.50 10.44
N GLY A 75 8.18 15.99 10.02
CA GLY A 75 9.24 16.74 9.39
C GLY A 75 9.21 16.63 7.86
N ALA A 76 10.40 16.50 7.27
CA ALA A 76 10.56 16.42 5.82
C ALA A 76 9.83 15.20 5.18
N GLU A 77 9.56 14.17 5.94
CA GLU A 77 8.84 12.96 5.52
C GLU A 77 7.39 13.22 5.13
N ALA A 78 6.77 14.29 5.62
CA ALA A 78 5.41 14.66 5.22
C ALA A 78 5.23 14.74 3.70
N ARG A 79 6.24 15.25 2.99
CA ARG A 79 6.26 15.35 1.53
C ARG A 79 6.21 13.98 0.85
N CYS A 80 6.92 13.00 1.40
CA CYS A 80 6.91 11.63 0.89
C CYS A 80 5.54 10.97 1.14
N MET A 81 4.99 11.20 2.31
CA MET A 81 3.73 10.59 2.74
C MET A 81 2.54 11.03 1.91
N GLN A 82 2.54 12.22 1.32
CA GLN A 82 1.43 12.68 0.47
C GLN A 82 1.16 11.74 -0.72
N CYS A 83 2.19 11.10 -1.26
CA CYS A 83 2.07 10.13 -2.33
C CYS A 83 2.12 8.67 -1.82
N HIS A 84 2.85 8.43 -0.71
CA HIS A 84 3.03 7.08 -0.15
C HIS A 84 2.03 6.71 0.95
N GLN A 85 0.95 7.48 1.13
CA GLN A 85 -0.13 7.19 2.08
C GLN A 85 -1.13 6.12 1.60
N GLY A 86 -1.03 5.72 0.33
CA GLY A 86 -2.07 4.93 -0.29
C GLY A 86 -3.25 5.78 -0.79
N ARG A 87 -4.27 5.12 -1.36
CA ARG A 87 -5.49 5.76 -1.87
C ARG A 87 -6.80 5.14 -1.38
N ALA A 88 -6.67 4.11 -0.56
CA ALA A 88 -7.79 3.43 0.08
C ALA A 88 -7.42 2.98 1.49
N SER A 89 -8.39 2.63 2.29
CA SER A 89 -8.26 2.16 3.67
C SER A 89 -9.39 1.20 4.02
N THR A 90 -9.44 0.68 5.23
CA THR A 90 -10.60 -0.06 5.78
C THR A 90 -11.91 0.68 5.53
N VAL A 91 -11.93 2.02 5.64
CA VAL A 91 -13.15 2.83 5.51
C VAL A 91 -13.79 2.66 4.14
N GLN A 92 -13.01 2.75 3.06
CA GLN A 92 -13.54 2.59 1.69
C GLN A 92 -14.01 1.15 1.43
N VAL A 93 -13.36 0.16 2.04
CA VAL A 93 -13.79 -1.24 1.95
C VAL A 93 -15.14 -1.42 2.65
N ASP A 94 -15.28 -0.92 3.87
CA ASP A 94 -16.53 -1.01 4.65
C ASP A 94 -17.68 -0.28 3.95
N GLU A 95 -17.43 0.91 3.39
CA GLU A 95 -18.40 1.64 2.58
C GLU A 95 -18.87 0.85 1.36
N ALA A 96 -17.95 0.20 0.65
CA ALA A 96 -18.25 -0.62 -0.51
C ALA A 96 -19.08 -1.86 -0.12
N ILE A 97 -18.72 -2.52 0.97
CA ILE A 97 -19.47 -3.66 1.52
C ILE A 97 -20.88 -3.24 1.91
N ALA A 98 -21.02 -2.19 2.72
CA ALA A 98 -22.31 -1.71 3.17
C ALA A 98 -23.24 -1.31 2.01
N LYS A 99 -22.66 -0.73 0.95
CA LYS A 99 -23.42 -0.32 -0.24
C LYS A 99 -23.90 -1.49 -1.09
N ASN A 100 -23.06 -2.52 -1.27
CA ASN A 100 -23.26 -3.51 -2.34
C ASN A 100 -23.71 -4.88 -1.81
N VAL A 101 -23.53 -5.17 -0.52
CA VAL A 101 -23.76 -6.52 0.03
C VAL A 101 -24.60 -6.50 1.31
N GLY A 102 -24.36 -5.57 2.23
CA GLY A 102 -25.05 -5.51 3.52
C GLY A 102 -24.38 -6.40 4.59
N GLU A 103 -25.19 -7.15 5.35
CA GLU A 103 -24.74 -7.84 6.57
C GLU A 103 -24.28 -9.29 6.35
N GLU A 104 -24.57 -9.88 5.19
CA GLU A 104 -24.24 -11.29 4.91
C GLU A 104 -22.78 -11.41 4.45
N LEU A 105 -21.91 -11.85 5.36
CA LEU A 105 -20.45 -11.83 5.16
C LEU A 105 -19.95 -12.73 4.02
N ASP A 106 -20.65 -13.83 3.74
CA ASP A 106 -20.28 -14.79 2.70
C ASP A 106 -20.99 -14.55 1.35
N THR A 107 -21.65 -13.41 1.21
CA THR A 107 -22.34 -13.09 -0.04
C THR A 107 -21.37 -12.72 -1.13
N VAL A 108 -21.41 -13.45 -2.23
CA VAL A 108 -20.71 -13.08 -3.46
C VAL A 108 -21.51 -12.00 -4.18
N SER A 109 -20.89 -10.86 -4.48
CA SER A 109 -21.52 -9.75 -5.18
C SER A 109 -20.68 -9.28 -6.37
N PRO A 110 -21.23 -9.26 -7.60
CA PRO A 110 -20.52 -8.72 -8.76
C PRO A 110 -20.27 -7.21 -8.68
N ASP A 111 -20.93 -6.53 -7.74
CA ASP A 111 -20.84 -5.08 -7.54
C ASP A 111 -19.70 -4.68 -6.59
N LEU A 112 -19.03 -5.65 -5.95
CA LEU A 112 -17.80 -5.40 -5.19
C LEU A 112 -16.60 -5.50 -6.13
N GLY A 113 -15.93 -4.38 -6.36
CA GLY A 113 -14.65 -4.34 -7.08
C GLY A 113 -13.44 -4.50 -6.16
N PHE A 114 -12.30 -4.82 -6.74
CA PHE A 114 -11.03 -4.87 -6.03
C PHE A 114 -10.62 -3.47 -5.57
N ILE A 115 -10.57 -3.24 -4.26
CA ILE A 115 -10.14 -1.98 -3.65
C ILE A 115 -8.68 -2.11 -3.28
N ASN A 116 -7.82 -1.50 -4.09
CA ASN A 116 -6.37 -1.53 -3.92
C ASN A 116 -5.90 -0.29 -3.15
N ILE A 117 -5.20 -0.49 -2.04
CA ILE A 117 -4.51 0.59 -1.32
C ILE A 117 -3.49 1.31 -2.20
N HIS A 118 -3.07 0.72 -3.28
CA HIS A 118 -2.04 1.14 -4.22
C HIS A 118 -0.64 0.63 -3.87
N TYR A 119 0.26 0.68 -4.87
CA TYR A 119 1.64 0.24 -4.70
C TYR A 119 2.43 1.22 -3.84
N TYR A 120 3.43 0.71 -3.14
CA TYR A 120 4.36 1.51 -2.33
C TYR A 120 3.67 2.42 -1.30
N ALA A 121 2.56 1.98 -0.72
CA ALA A 121 1.88 2.66 0.38
C ALA A 121 2.68 2.58 1.69
N ALA A 122 3.96 2.96 1.62
CA ALA A 122 4.93 2.78 2.70
C ALA A 122 4.55 3.57 3.97
N ALA A 123 3.95 4.74 3.83
CA ALA A 123 3.49 5.51 4.98
C ALA A 123 2.31 4.83 5.68
N ALA A 124 1.36 4.25 4.93
CA ALA A 124 0.27 3.49 5.52
C ALA A 124 0.79 2.24 6.24
N THR A 125 1.77 1.55 5.67
CA THR A 125 2.43 0.41 6.32
C THR A 125 3.15 0.82 7.59
N LEU A 126 3.86 1.95 7.58
CA LEU A 126 4.60 2.48 8.74
C LEU A 126 3.68 2.82 9.92
N TYR A 127 2.52 3.40 9.65
CA TYR A 127 1.58 3.84 10.71
C TYR A 127 0.55 2.77 11.09
N GLY A 128 0.40 1.72 10.30
CA GLY A 128 -0.44 0.56 10.62
C GLY A 128 -1.86 0.94 11.02
N THR A 129 -2.28 0.49 12.19
CA THR A 129 -3.61 0.72 12.75
C THR A 129 -3.99 2.21 12.87
N GLN A 130 -3.03 3.09 13.11
CA GLN A 130 -3.32 4.52 13.27
C GLN A 130 -3.98 5.13 12.04
N VAL A 131 -3.68 4.62 10.85
CA VAL A 131 -4.18 5.13 9.57
C VAL A 131 -5.05 4.13 8.81
N GLN A 132 -5.28 2.94 9.38
CA GLN A 132 -6.18 1.92 8.84
C GLN A 132 -5.88 1.52 7.39
N GLY A 133 -4.60 1.51 7.01
CA GLY A 133 -4.18 1.22 5.65
C GLY A 133 -4.44 -0.22 5.19
N GLY A 134 -4.37 -1.20 6.12
CA GLY A 134 -4.85 -2.56 5.91
C GLY A 134 -6.27 -2.73 6.43
N TYR A 135 -6.98 -3.77 5.97
CA TYR A 135 -8.35 -4.03 6.43
C TYR A 135 -8.35 -4.44 7.92
N HIS A 136 -9.23 -3.82 8.69
CA HIS A 136 -9.41 -4.09 10.12
C HIS A 136 -10.69 -4.87 10.35
N TYR A 137 -10.56 -6.15 10.66
CA TYR A 137 -11.71 -6.98 11.03
C TYR A 137 -12.26 -6.59 12.40
N SER A 138 -13.58 -6.58 12.53
CA SER A 138 -14.26 -6.28 13.80
C SER A 138 -13.80 -7.24 14.91
N ASN A 139 -13.67 -6.73 16.12
CA ASN A 139 -13.23 -7.47 17.31
C ASN A 139 -11.80 -8.04 17.24
N LYS A 140 -10.96 -7.57 16.32
CA LYS A 140 -9.53 -7.86 16.30
C LYS A 140 -8.73 -6.63 16.77
N ALA A 141 -7.60 -6.90 17.40
CA ALA A 141 -6.63 -5.86 17.75
C ALA A 141 -5.46 -5.91 16.78
N TYR A 142 -4.98 -4.73 16.41
CA TYR A 142 -3.86 -4.57 15.48
C TYR A 142 -2.85 -3.61 16.05
N ASP A 143 -1.57 -3.84 15.78
CA ASP A 143 -0.51 -2.97 16.24
C ASP A 143 -0.46 -1.65 15.45
N ALA A 144 -0.09 -0.60 16.18
CA ALA A 144 0.18 0.71 15.62
C ALA A 144 1.63 0.78 15.08
N LYS A 145 2.09 2.00 14.79
CA LYS A 145 3.44 2.25 14.34
C LYS A 145 4.49 1.67 15.29
N PHE A 146 5.43 0.93 14.72
CA PHE A 146 6.66 0.52 15.38
C PHE A 146 7.76 1.55 15.10
N ASP A 147 8.26 2.21 16.15
CA ASP A 147 9.37 3.14 15.99
C ASP A 147 10.71 2.40 15.98
N HIS A 148 11.50 2.69 14.98
CA HIS A 148 12.92 2.36 14.97
C HIS A 148 13.69 3.31 15.90
N VAL A 149 14.99 3.10 16.09
CA VAL A 149 15.82 3.97 16.94
C VAL A 149 15.82 5.41 16.45
N ALA A 150 16.01 6.36 17.36
CA ALA A 150 16.04 7.78 17.05
C ALA A 150 17.01 8.11 15.90
N GLY A 151 16.55 8.94 14.96
CA GLY A 151 17.28 9.28 13.73
C GLY A 151 17.06 8.30 12.55
N PHE A 152 16.46 7.14 12.78
CA PHE A 152 16.13 6.13 11.78
C PHE A 152 14.65 5.74 11.78
N ASN A 153 13.80 6.60 12.29
CA ASN A 153 12.36 6.40 12.41
C ASN A 153 11.54 7.26 11.42
N THR A 154 12.22 7.88 10.46
CA THR A 154 11.59 8.70 9.40
C THR A 154 12.01 8.23 8.02
N CYS A 155 11.27 8.62 6.98
CA CYS A 155 11.60 8.26 5.60
C CYS A 155 13.02 8.72 5.23
N VAL A 156 13.35 9.98 5.54
CA VAL A 156 14.66 10.56 5.23
C VAL A 156 15.80 10.06 6.14
N GLY A 157 15.47 9.41 7.24
CA GLY A 157 16.46 8.71 8.07
C GLY A 157 17.03 7.50 7.34
N CYS A 158 16.19 6.77 6.61
CA CYS A 158 16.55 5.56 5.88
C CYS A 158 16.84 5.79 4.39
N HIS A 159 16.13 6.73 3.74
CA HIS A 159 16.27 7.02 2.32
C HIS A 159 17.03 8.32 2.04
N ASN A 160 17.80 8.33 0.95
CA ASN A 160 18.30 9.58 0.39
C ASN A 160 17.14 10.29 -0.33
N PRO A 161 16.78 11.53 0.05
CA PRO A 161 15.60 12.20 -0.52
C PRO A 161 15.71 12.54 -2.00
N HIS A 162 16.92 12.52 -2.58
CA HIS A 162 17.14 12.86 -3.99
C HIS A 162 17.34 11.64 -4.89
N THR A 163 18.06 10.61 -4.42
CA THR A 163 18.24 9.36 -5.19
C THR A 163 17.16 8.33 -4.86
N LEU A 164 16.42 8.52 -3.77
CA LEU A 164 15.43 7.62 -3.16
C LEU A 164 16.01 6.26 -2.69
N GLU A 165 17.31 6.09 -2.83
CA GLU A 165 18.01 4.88 -2.42
C GLU A 165 18.07 4.74 -0.90
N VAL A 166 18.06 3.48 -0.43
CA VAL A 166 18.29 3.16 0.98
C VAL A 166 19.74 3.43 1.34
N LYS A 167 19.96 4.10 2.46
CA LYS A 167 21.29 4.43 3.00
C LYS A 167 21.89 3.21 3.74
N VAL A 168 22.18 2.14 3.02
CA VAL A 168 22.64 0.87 3.58
C VAL A 168 23.84 1.03 4.52
N ASP A 169 24.77 1.93 4.20
CA ASP A 169 25.94 2.19 5.04
C ASP A 169 25.59 2.72 6.44
N SER A 170 24.47 3.42 6.56
CA SER A 170 23.96 3.89 7.85
C SER A 170 23.40 2.74 8.70
N CYS A 171 22.83 1.72 8.07
CA CYS A 171 22.31 0.53 8.75
C CYS A 171 23.42 -0.30 9.40
N LYS A 172 24.60 -0.34 8.78
CA LYS A 172 25.78 -1.11 9.26
C LYS A 172 26.28 -0.69 10.63
N LEU A 173 25.95 0.52 11.08
CA LEU A 173 26.36 1.02 12.40
C LEU A 173 25.80 0.15 13.54
N CYS A 174 24.64 -0.45 13.33
CA CYS A 174 23.98 -1.32 14.32
C CYS A 174 23.77 -2.74 13.76
N HIS A 175 23.50 -2.87 12.47
CA HIS A 175 23.26 -4.15 11.80
C HIS A 175 24.54 -4.60 11.07
N THR A 176 25.52 -5.13 11.83
CA THR A 176 26.89 -5.43 11.35
C THR A 176 26.94 -6.44 10.20
N ASN A 177 25.90 -7.25 10.03
CA ASN A 177 25.80 -8.27 8.97
C ASN A 177 25.18 -7.70 7.66
N VAL A 178 24.75 -6.45 7.64
CA VAL A 178 24.19 -5.80 6.46
C VAL A 178 25.32 -5.25 5.60
N ALA A 179 25.48 -5.77 4.40
CA ALA A 179 26.45 -5.28 3.41
C ALA A 179 25.75 -4.68 2.17
N SER A 180 24.55 -5.13 1.89
CA SER A 180 23.75 -4.74 0.74
C SER A 180 22.27 -4.47 1.12
N LYS A 181 21.50 -3.99 0.16
CA LYS A 181 20.04 -3.82 0.35
C LYS A 181 19.34 -5.17 0.59
N ASP A 182 19.81 -6.24 -0.01
CA ASP A 182 19.19 -7.55 0.15
C ASP A 182 19.39 -8.13 1.56
N ASP A 183 20.48 -7.77 2.23
CA ASP A 183 20.74 -8.21 3.60
C ASP A 183 19.76 -7.60 4.62
N LEU A 184 19.06 -6.53 4.26
CA LEU A 184 18.01 -5.94 5.10
C LEU A 184 16.86 -6.91 5.36
N LYS A 185 16.63 -7.86 4.45
CA LYS A 185 15.62 -8.91 4.59
C LYS A 185 15.91 -9.86 5.74
N ASN A 186 17.17 -9.97 6.13
CA ASN A 186 17.62 -10.86 7.20
C ASN A 186 17.53 -10.21 8.60
N ILE A 187 17.10 -8.94 8.67
CA ILE A 187 16.97 -8.24 9.95
C ILE A 187 15.74 -8.75 10.70
N ARG A 188 15.96 -9.07 11.97
CA ARG A 188 14.94 -9.43 12.95
C ARG A 188 15.17 -8.62 14.21
N MET A 189 14.09 -8.31 14.95
CA MET A 189 14.20 -7.64 16.24
C MET A 189 15.01 -8.51 17.22
N ALA A 190 16.01 -7.94 17.86
CA ALA A 190 16.86 -8.65 18.81
C ALA A 190 16.02 -9.30 19.93
N GLY A 191 16.24 -10.59 20.14
CA GLY A 191 15.53 -11.37 21.16
C GLY A 191 14.12 -11.84 20.77
N SER A 192 13.64 -11.53 19.58
CA SER A 192 12.39 -12.12 19.06
C SER A 192 12.61 -13.60 18.75
N LEU A 193 11.83 -14.46 19.37
CA LEU A 193 11.79 -15.92 19.16
C LEU A 193 10.38 -16.36 18.74
N VAL A 194 9.60 -15.47 18.16
CA VAL A 194 8.25 -15.77 17.67
C VAL A 194 8.36 -16.26 16.23
N ASP A 195 7.90 -17.46 16.00
CA ASP A 195 7.66 -18.02 14.68
C ASP A 195 6.26 -17.55 14.25
N TYR A 196 6.21 -16.54 13.38
CA TYR A 196 4.93 -15.92 13.00
C TYR A 196 4.20 -16.69 11.89
N ASP A 197 4.92 -17.34 11.01
CA ASP A 197 4.34 -18.11 9.90
C ASP A 197 4.21 -19.61 10.18
N GLY A 198 4.84 -20.08 11.26
CA GLY A 198 4.71 -21.46 11.75
C GLY A 198 5.56 -22.48 11.00
N ASP A 199 6.62 -22.04 10.33
CA ASP A 199 7.52 -22.93 9.57
C ASP A 199 8.57 -23.62 10.44
N GLY A 200 8.78 -23.16 11.67
CA GLY A 200 9.73 -23.67 12.68
C GLY A 200 11.05 -22.95 12.72
N ASP A 201 11.32 -21.93 11.89
CA ASP A 201 12.53 -21.11 11.91
C ASP A 201 12.31 -19.77 12.62
N VAL A 202 12.67 -19.69 13.89
CA VAL A 202 12.60 -18.46 14.71
C VAL A 202 13.81 -17.54 14.53
N SER A 203 14.72 -17.85 13.61
CA SER A 203 15.98 -17.13 13.41
C SER A 203 16.02 -16.32 12.12
N GLU A 204 15.13 -16.57 11.21
CA GLU A 204 15.03 -15.84 9.93
C GLU A 204 14.64 -14.37 10.10
N GLY A 205 14.88 -13.55 9.07
CA GLY A 205 14.48 -12.14 9.07
C GLY A 205 12.98 -11.99 8.99
N ILE A 206 12.45 -10.89 9.56
CA ILE A 206 11.02 -10.60 9.55
C ILE A 206 10.41 -10.54 8.14
N TYR A 207 11.21 -10.30 7.13
CA TYR A 207 10.76 -10.34 5.73
C TYR A 207 10.26 -11.72 5.34
N TYR A 208 10.96 -12.78 5.74
CA TYR A 208 10.62 -14.17 5.40
C TYR A 208 9.39 -14.63 6.18
N GLU A 209 9.29 -14.30 7.44
CA GLU A 209 8.06 -14.50 8.24
C GLU A 209 6.83 -13.86 7.56
N LEU A 210 6.97 -12.63 7.07
CA LEU A 210 5.89 -11.97 6.33
C LEU A 210 5.59 -12.63 4.97
N ASP A 211 6.58 -13.21 4.34
CA ASP A 211 6.40 -13.94 3.08
C ASP A 211 5.67 -15.26 3.29
N GLY A 212 6.03 -15.98 4.36
CA GLY A 212 5.31 -17.17 4.81
C GLY A 212 3.86 -16.86 5.19
N LEU A 213 3.62 -15.81 6.00
CA LEU A 213 2.26 -15.36 6.33
C LEU A 213 1.43 -14.98 5.10
N ARG A 214 2.02 -14.33 4.09
CA ARG A 214 1.34 -14.04 2.82
C ARG A 214 0.95 -15.32 2.09
N THR A 215 1.83 -16.32 2.10
CA THR A 215 1.55 -17.63 1.51
C THR A 215 0.40 -18.33 2.22
N LEU A 216 0.40 -18.34 3.55
CA LEU A 216 -0.70 -18.90 4.35
C LEU A 216 -2.02 -18.18 4.11
N LEU A 217 -2.00 -16.86 4.04
CA LEU A 217 -3.19 -16.06 3.74
C LEU A 217 -3.73 -16.39 2.34
N TYR A 218 -2.86 -16.49 1.35
CA TYR A 218 -3.29 -16.84 -0.01
C TYR A 218 -3.91 -18.23 -0.07
N GLN A 219 -3.33 -19.21 0.60
CA GLN A 219 -3.89 -20.55 0.71
C GLN A 219 -5.27 -20.54 1.40
N ALA A 220 -5.43 -19.74 2.44
CA ALA A 220 -6.71 -19.57 3.12
C ALA A 220 -7.77 -18.93 2.21
N ILE A 221 -7.39 -17.92 1.41
CA ILE A 221 -8.24 -17.29 0.41
C ILE A 221 -8.69 -18.32 -0.63
N GLN A 222 -7.76 -19.13 -1.13
CA GLN A 222 -8.08 -20.19 -2.11
C GLN A 222 -9.04 -21.23 -1.55
N ALA A 223 -8.80 -21.68 -0.31
CA ALA A 223 -9.69 -22.65 0.36
C ALA A 223 -11.09 -22.04 0.58
N TYR A 224 -11.17 -20.82 1.07
CA TYR A 224 -12.44 -20.12 1.26
C TYR A 224 -13.19 -19.94 -0.07
N ALA A 225 -12.51 -19.51 -1.12
CA ALA A 225 -13.10 -19.33 -2.44
C ALA A 225 -13.69 -20.64 -3.00
N ALA A 226 -12.97 -21.74 -2.85
CA ALA A 226 -13.42 -23.03 -3.32
C ALA A 226 -14.54 -23.63 -2.46
N GLU A 227 -14.42 -23.58 -1.14
CA GLU A 227 -15.31 -24.28 -0.21
C GLU A 227 -16.59 -23.50 0.12
N ILE A 228 -16.49 -22.19 0.30
CA ILE A 228 -17.61 -21.33 0.72
C ILE A 228 -18.28 -20.67 -0.48
N ALA A 229 -17.48 -20.04 -1.34
CA ALA A 229 -18.01 -19.37 -2.53
C ALA A 229 -18.25 -20.31 -3.71
N GLY A 230 -17.68 -21.51 -3.68
CA GLY A 230 -17.84 -22.50 -4.75
C GLY A 230 -17.17 -22.12 -6.07
N THR A 231 -16.25 -21.15 -6.04
CA THR A 231 -15.54 -20.67 -7.23
C THR A 231 -14.06 -20.57 -6.90
N PRO A 232 -13.21 -21.48 -7.41
CA PRO A 232 -11.77 -21.42 -7.18
C PRO A 232 -11.16 -20.13 -7.71
N ILE A 233 -10.14 -19.64 -7.01
CA ILE A 233 -9.46 -18.36 -7.30
C ILE A 233 -7.97 -18.58 -7.50
N VAL A 234 -7.40 -17.85 -8.44
CA VAL A 234 -5.97 -17.81 -8.69
C VAL A 234 -5.49 -16.35 -8.75
N TYR A 235 -4.24 -16.12 -8.33
CA TYR A 235 -3.60 -14.80 -8.30
C TYR A 235 -2.46 -14.74 -9.31
N ASP A 236 -2.43 -13.69 -10.13
CA ASP A 236 -1.31 -13.32 -10.99
C ASP A 236 -0.88 -11.87 -10.73
N ALA A 237 0.29 -11.69 -10.14
CA ALA A 237 0.85 -10.37 -9.85
C ALA A 237 1.18 -9.53 -11.09
N ALA A 238 1.27 -10.13 -12.25
CA ALA A 238 1.65 -9.44 -13.50
C ALA A 238 0.44 -8.88 -14.25
N THR A 239 -0.75 -9.40 -14.02
CA THR A 239 -1.94 -9.08 -14.81
C THR A 239 -3.05 -8.50 -13.94
N TYR A 240 -3.40 -7.21 -14.15
CA TYR A 240 -4.56 -6.60 -13.49
C TYR A 240 -5.86 -7.28 -13.97
N PRO A 241 -6.86 -7.55 -13.12
CA PRO A 241 -7.01 -7.16 -11.72
C PRO A 241 -6.43 -8.15 -10.69
N TYR A 242 -5.46 -8.95 -11.05
CA TYR A 242 -4.64 -9.84 -10.24
C TYR A 242 -5.32 -11.13 -9.77
N PHE A 243 -6.61 -11.13 -9.59
CA PHE A 243 -7.38 -12.30 -9.17
C PHE A 243 -8.32 -12.75 -10.29
N PHE A 244 -8.27 -14.06 -10.59
CA PHE A 244 -9.01 -14.69 -11.68
C PHE A 244 -9.75 -15.92 -11.19
N ILE A 245 -10.79 -16.32 -11.93
CA ILE A 245 -11.47 -17.60 -11.68
C ILE A 245 -10.58 -18.69 -12.24
N ASP A 246 -10.14 -19.61 -11.38
CA ASP A 246 -9.38 -20.80 -11.75
C ASP A 246 -10.36 -21.91 -12.16
N THR A 247 -10.75 -21.94 -13.43
CA THR A 247 -11.82 -22.79 -13.92
C THR A 247 -11.51 -24.30 -13.92
N ASN A 248 -10.22 -24.63 -13.94
CA ASN A 248 -9.75 -26.02 -13.93
C ASN A 248 -9.01 -26.41 -12.65
N ALA A 249 -8.93 -25.48 -11.67
CA ALA A 249 -8.27 -25.66 -10.38
C ALA A 249 -6.80 -26.10 -10.49
N ASN A 250 -6.08 -25.57 -11.49
CA ASN A 250 -4.66 -25.90 -11.68
C ASN A 250 -3.69 -24.95 -10.96
N GLY A 251 -4.20 -23.85 -10.34
CA GLY A 251 -3.42 -22.87 -9.60
C GLY A 251 -2.65 -21.87 -10.47
N SER A 252 -2.96 -21.79 -11.76
CA SER A 252 -2.35 -20.88 -12.73
C SER A 252 -3.42 -20.14 -13.51
N VAL A 253 -3.15 -18.91 -13.93
CA VAL A 253 -4.06 -18.18 -14.81
C VAL A 253 -3.91 -18.67 -16.23
N ASP A 254 -5.00 -19.15 -16.81
CA ASP A 254 -5.05 -19.65 -18.17
C ASP A 254 -5.73 -18.66 -19.13
N GLU A 255 -5.44 -18.80 -20.42
CA GLU A 255 -6.07 -17.98 -21.44
C GLU A 255 -7.59 -18.15 -21.44
N GLY A 256 -8.31 -17.04 -21.30
CA GLY A 256 -9.77 -17.01 -21.30
C GLY A 256 -10.41 -17.10 -19.91
N GLU A 257 -9.64 -17.25 -18.85
CA GLU A 257 -10.15 -17.17 -17.50
C GLU A 257 -10.56 -15.74 -17.16
N ALA A 258 -11.77 -15.59 -16.64
CA ALA A 258 -12.33 -14.30 -16.29
C ALA A 258 -11.74 -13.77 -15.00
N ALA A 259 -11.64 -12.44 -14.90
CA ALA A 259 -11.36 -11.79 -13.64
C ALA A 259 -12.35 -12.27 -12.56
N PHE A 260 -11.83 -12.58 -11.39
CA PHE A 260 -12.70 -12.99 -10.28
C PHE A 260 -13.69 -11.86 -9.99
N PRO A 261 -15.00 -12.13 -9.87
CA PRO A 261 -16.01 -11.09 -9.75
C PRO A 261 -15.98 -10.35 -8.41
N ASN A 262 -14.95 -10.52 -7.65
CA ASN A 262 -14.54 -9.78 -6.49
C ASN A 262 -15.60 -9.60 -5.47
N ALA A 263 -15.88 -10.71 -4.77
CA ALA A 263 -16.88 -10.30 -3.98
C ALA A 263 -17.07 -11.10 -2.76
N TYR A 264 -16.16 -10.96 -1.84
CA TYR A 264 -16.40 -11.47 -0.51
C TYR A 264 -16.36 -10.33 0.50
N ASN A 265 -17.39 -10.23 1.31
CA ASN A 265 -17.38 -9.43 2.52
C ASN A 265 -16.29 -9.84 3.51
N ALA A 266 -15.68 -10.99 3.31
CA ALA A 266 -14.75 -11.59 4.25
C ALA A 266 -13.27 -11.47 3.84
N TRP A 267 -12.95 -10.63 2.90
CA TRP A 267 -11.56 -10.34 2.52
C TRP A 267 -10.76 -9.74 3.64
#